data_b5b55e80d4689cd00dc5c95482021b6d
#
_entry.id   b5b55e80d4689cd00dc5c95482021b6d
#
_cell.length_a   1.000
_cell.length_b   1.000
_cell.length_c   1.000
_cell.angle_alpha   90.00
_cell.angle_beta   90.00
_cell.angle_gamma   90.00
#
_symmetry.space_group_name_H-M   'P 1'
#
loop_
_entity.id
_entity.type
_entity.pdbx_description
1 polymer ?
#
loop_
_entity_poly.entity_id
_entity_poly.type
_entity_poly.pdbx_seq_one_letter_code
_entity_poly.pdbx_strand_id
1 'polypeptide(L)'
;MSLKNVIKKILLVSKNEPLTTLNILKRWNIRFGKYIWKKKYTTNELIDLLKKTGLKKGDTVFIQAAWDSFYNYLGNENELIDGILEVIGDTGTLMMPAYPLLRRNKIFDVRRSVTAAGMLAETFRNYPN
;
A
#
# COMPACT_ATOMS: atom_id res chain seq x y z
N MET A 1 -27.75 -14.67 -15.17
CA MET A 1 -26.51 -14.10 -14.53
C MET A 1 -26.60 -14.40 -13.05
N SER A 2 -25.63 -15.10 -12.45
CA SER A 2 -25.72 -15.52 -11.04
C SER A 2 -25.71 -14.30 -10.11
N LEU A 3 -26.54 -14.31 -9.07
CA LEU A 3 -26.58 -13.27 -8.02
C LEU A 3 -25.18 -12.98 -7.44
N LYS A 4 -24.36 -14.02 -7.28
CA LYS A 4 -22.95 -13.90 -6.85
C LYS A 4 -22.12 -13.01 -7.78
N ASN A 5 -22.35 -13.09 -9.10
CA ASN A 5 -21.62 -12.27 -10.08
C ASN A 5 -22.05 -10.80 -10.05
N VAL A 6 -23.34 -10.55 -9.78
CA VAL A 6 -23.86 -9.19 -9.60
C VAL A 6 -23.27 -8.56 -8.34
N ILE A 7 -23.25 -9.29 -7.23
CA ILE A 7 -22.66 -8.83 -5.97
C ILE A 7 -21.15 -8.57 -6.14
N LYS A 8 -20.41 -9.45 -6.81
CA LYS A 8 -18.98 -9.23 -7.10
C LYS A 8 -18.75 -7.97 -7.94
N LYS A 9 -19.60 -7.73 -8.94
CA LYS A 9 -19.51 -6.52 -9.79
C LYS A 9 -19.80 -5.25 -8.99
N ILE A 10 -20.82 -5.27 -8.12
CA ILE A 10 -21.16 -4.14 -7.24
C ILE A 10 -20.02 -3.84 -6.25
N LEU A 11 -19.38 -4.87 -5.71
CA LEU A 11 -18.31 -4.76 -4.73
C LEU A 11 -16.92 -4.62 -5.36
N LEU A 12 -16.81 -4.61 -6.70
CA LEU A 12 -15.54 -4.57 -7.43
C LEU A 12 -14.58 -5.72 -7.02
N VAL A 13 -15.13 -6.86 -6.65
CA VAL A 13 -14.35 -8.04 -6.28
C VAL A 13 -13.87 -8.76 -7.54
N SER A 14 -12.58 -9.12 -7.58
CA SER A 14 -12.06 -9.95 -8.68
C SER A 14 -12.86 -11.25 -8.81
N LYS A 15 -13.04 -11.72 -10.05
CA LYS A 15 -13.77 -12.97 -10.32
C LYS A 15 -13.22 -14.17 -9.56
N ASN A 16 -11.92 -14.16 -9.26
CA ASN A 16 -11.20 -15.28 -8.65
C ASN A 16 -11.08 -15.19 -7.11
N GLU A 17 -11.55 -14.10 -6.49
CA GLU A 17 -11.51 -13.98 -5.04
C GLU A 17 -12.76 -14.59 -4.39
N PRO A 18 -12.58 -15.32 -3.27
CA PRO A 18 -13.72 -15.85 -2.52
C PRO A 18 -14.53 -14.70 -1.89
N LEU A 19 -15.85 -14.77 -1.98
CA LEU A 19 -16.77 -13.88 -1.25
C LEU A 19 -16.80 -14.30 0.22
N THR A 20 -15.79 -13.91 0.97
CA THR A 20 -15.82 -14.07 2.43
C THR A 20 -16.40 -12.82 3.09
N THR A 21 -17.05 -12.98 4.25
CA THR A 21 -17.63 -11.87 5.01
C THR A 21 -16.58 -10.80 5.32
N LEU A 22 -15.33 -11.22 5.59
CA LEU A 22 -14.20 -10.30 5.83
C LEU A 22 -13.85 -9.48 4.60
N ASN A 23 -13.83 -10.08 3.40
CA ASN A 23 -13.52 -9.35 2.16
C ASN A 23 -14.63 -8.36 1.81
N ILE A 24 -15.88 -8.70 2.10
CA ILE A 24 -17.03 -7.81 1.93
C ILE A 24 -16.91 -6.62 2.88
N LEU A 25 -16.69 -6.85 4.17
CA LEU A 25 -16.55 -5.80 5.18
C LEU A 25 -15.35 -4.87 4.91
N LYS A 26 -14.20 -5.43 4.51
CA LYS A 26 -13.01 -4.65 4.15
C LYS A 26 -13.30 -3.71 2.97
N ARG A 27 -13.97 -4.18 1.94
CA ARG A 27 -14.32 -3.36 0.76
C ARG A 27 -15.41 -2.32 1.06
N TRP A 28 -16.36 -2.65 1.92
CA TRP A 28 -17.32 -1.68 2.44
C TRP A 28 -16.61 -0.57 3.20
N ASN A 29 -15.67 -0.91 4.06
CA ASN A 29 -14.90 0.07 4.83
C ASN A 29 -14.09 1.01 3.92
N ILE A 30 -13.43 0.48 2.90
CA ILE A 30 -12.72 1.26 1.88
C ILE A 30 -13.69 2.20 1.13
N ARG A 31 -14.85 1.70 0.75
CA ARG A 31 -15.86 2.48 0.02
C ARG A 31 -16.48 3.58 0.89
N PHE A 32 -16.79 3.27 2.15
CA PHE A 32 -17.25 4.24 3.13
C PHE A 32 -16.17 5.27 3.44
N GLY A 33 -14.93 4.85 3.59
CA GLY A 33 -13.79 5.75 3.76
C GLY A 33 -13.71 6.79 2.65
N LYS A 34 -13.74 6.36 1.38
CA LYS A 34 -13.75 7.27 0.22
C LYS A 34 -14.93 8.24 0.20
N TYR A 35 -16.07 7.84 0.74
CA TYR A 35 -17.28 8.65 0.76
C TYR A 35 -17.30 9.65 1.92
N ILE A 36 -16.82 9.24 3.10
CA ILE A 36 -16.80 10.06 4.32
C ILE A 36 -15.63 11.05 4.28
N TRP A 37 -14.43 10.59 3.93
CA TRP A 37 -13.24 11.43 3.85
C TRP A 37 -13.14 12.09 2.47
N LYS A 38 -13.84 13.20 2.31
CA LYS A 38 -13.85 13.96 1.04
C LYS A 38 -12.57 14.77 0.81
N LYS A 39 -11.80 15.05 1.86
CA LYS A 39 -10.57 15.83 1.73
C LYS A 39 -9.50 15.00 1.03
N LYS A 40 -9.09 15.45 -0.15
CA LYS A 40 -7.94 14.92 -0.86
C LYS A 40 -6.67 15.48 -0.27
N TYR A 41 -5.58 14.74 -0.36
CA TYR A 41 -4.27 15.20 0.10
C TYR A 41 -3.16 14.77 -0.87
N THR A 42 -2.15 15.63 -0.96
CA THR A 42 -1.00 15.46 -1.85
C THR A 42 0.16 14.79 -1.11
N THR A 43 1.20 14.40 -1.86
CA THR A 43 2.46 13.90 -1.31
C THR A 43 3.07 14.91 -0.34
N ASN A 44 3.12 16.20 -0.71
CA ASN A 44 3.69 17.25 0.14
C ASN A 44 2.95 17.39 1.47
N GLU A 45 1.61 17.38 1.45
CA GLU A 45 0.82 17.44 2.70
C GLU A 45 1.07 16.23 3.60
N LEU A 46 1.24 15.04 3.01
CA LEU A 46 1.57 13.83 3.76
C LEU A 46 2.98 13.89 4.35
N ILE A 47 3.96 14.31 3.56
CA ILE A 47 5.34 14.49 4.01
C ILE A 47 5.44 15.55 5.10
N ASP A 48 4.73 16.66 4.97
CA ASP A 48 4.69 17.70 6.02
C ASP A 48 4.08 17.18 7.32
N LEU A 49 3.07 16.32 7.23
CA LEU A 49 2.51 15.65 8.40
C LEU A 49 3.55 14.73 9.06
N LEU A 50 4.28 13.93 8.27
CA LEU A 50 5.33 13.05 8.78
C LEU A 50 6.45 13.85 9.46
N LYS A 51 6.88 14.98 8.88
CA LYS A 51 7.83 15.90 9.52
C LYS A 51 7.31 16.44 10.86
N LYS A 52 6.03 16.82 10.93
CA LYS A 52 5.39 17.28 12.19
C LYS A 52 5.31 16.20 13.25
N THR A 53 5.24 14.91 12.85
CA THR A 53 5.28 13.78 13.79
C THR A 53 6.68 13.36 14.19
N GLY A 54 7.72 14.01 13.65
CA GLY A 54 9.10 13.84 14.06
C GLY A 54 10.05 13.28 13.01
N LEU A 55 9.56 12.98 11.79
CA LEU A 55 10.43 12.49 10.71
C LEU A 55 11.46 13.56 10.34
N LYS A 56 12.74 13.18 10.35
CA LYS A 56 13.86 14.09 10.11
C LYS A 56 15.03 13.40 9.41
N LYS A 57 15.97 14.21 8.99
CA LYS A 57 17.21 13.75 8.35
C LYS A 57 17.99 12.77 9.25
N GLY A 58 18.45 11.69 8.65
CA GLY A 58 19.23 10.64 9.32
C GLY A 58 18.38 9.56 10.01
N ASP A 59 17.06 9.66 9.98
CA ASP A 59 16.19 8.68 10.63
C ASP A 59 16.25 7.32 9.92
N THR A 60 16.10 6.25 10.72
CA THR A 60 15.80 4.92 10.23
C THR A 60 14.29 4.71 10.29
N VAL A 61 13.67 4.53 9.14
CA VAL A 61 12.21 4.46 8.99
C VAL A 61 11.81 3.06 8.54
N PHE A 62 10.90 2.41 9.26
CA PHE A 62 10.27 1.17 8.84
C PHE A 62 8.81 1.44 8.49
N ILE A 63 8.41 1.14 7.25
CA ILE A 63 7.05 1.36 6.77
C ILE A 63 6.34 0.04 6.52
N GLN A 64 5.17 -0.09 7.12
CA GLN A 64 4.20 -1.12 6.78
C GLN A 64 2.85 -0.44 6.55
N ALA A 65 2.38 -0.44 5.32
CA ALA A 65 1.17 0.27 4.94
C ALA A 65 0.26 -0.58 4.05
N ALA A 66 -1.04 -0.47 4.29
CA ALA A 66 -2.06 -0.98 3.39
C ALA A 66 -2.39 0.10 2.34
N TRP A 67 -1.79 0.00 1.15
CA TRP A 67 -1.96 1.00 0.09
C TRP A 67 -3.43 1.27 -0.26
N ASP A 68 -4.26 0.24 -0.23
CA ASP A 68 -5.71 0.37 -0.44
C ASP A 68 -6.41 1.32 0.55
N SER A 69 -5.75 1.68 1.65
CA SER A 69 -6.28 2.61 2.66
C SER A 69 -5.95 4.08 2.39
N PHE A 70 -5.12 4.36 1.39
CA PHE A 70 -4.78 5.72 0.95
C PHE A 70 -5.84 6.27 -0.02
N TYR A 71 -7.12 6.23 0.36
CA TYR A 71 -8.26 6.45 -0.55
C TYR A 71 -8.30 7.80 -1.23
N ASN A 72 -7.80 8.85 -0.59
CA ASN A 72 -7.89 10.23 -1.08
C ASN A 72 -6.50 10.82 -1.34
N TYR A 73 -5.48 9.97 -1.33
CA TYR A 73 -4.14 10.35 -1.72
C TYR A 73 -4.10 10.59 -3.23
N LEU A 74 -3.51 11.72 -3.64
CA LEU A 74 -3.42 12.13 -5.04
C LEU A 74 -2.11 11.72 -5.69
N GLY A 75 -1.13 11.28 -4.91
CA GLY A 75 0.15 10.78 -5.42
C GLY A 75 0.12 9.27 -5.71
N ASN A 76 1.27 8.75 -6.07
CA ASN A 76 1.53 7.34 -6.28
C ASN A 76 2.60 6.81 -5.30
N GLU A 77 2.89 5.50 -5.38
CA GLU A 77 3.84 4.83 -4.50
C GLU A 77 5.25 5.40 -4.60
N ASN A 78 5.71 5.69 -5.82
CA ASN A 78 7.04 6.24 -6.06
C ASN A 78 7.16 7.64 -5.45
N GLU A 79 6.17 8.52 -5.68
CA GLU A 79 6.16 9.86 -5.08
C GLU A 79 6.23 9.84 -3.56
N LEU A 80 5.58 8.87 -2.92
CA LEU A 80 5.65 8.70 -1.47
C LEU A 80 7.03 8.24 -1.03
N ILE A 81 7.63 7.27 -1.73
CA ILE A 81 8.98 6.78 -1.46
C ILE A 81 9.98 7.91 -1.63
N ASP A 82 9.94 8.64 -2.76
CA ASP A 82 10.81 9.77 -3.06
C ASP A 82 10.73 10.83 -1.96
N GLY A 83 9.51 11.22 -1.58
CA GLY A 83 9.32 12.25 -0.56
C GLY A 83 9.86 11.84 0.82
N ILE A 84 9.77 10.56 1.19
CA ILE A 84 10.34 10.08 2.45
C ILE A 84 11.87 10.05 2.36
N LEU A 85 12.43 9.53 1.26
CA LEU A 85 13.88 9.49 1.03
C LEU A 85 14.49 10.90 1.03
N GLU A 86 13.81 11.87 0.43
CA GLU A 86 14.23 13.28 0.46
C GLU A 86 14.33 13.81 1.90
N VAL A 87 13.37 13.49 2.76
CA VAL A 87 13.37 13.95 4.16
C VAL A 87 14.48 13.31 4.97
N ILE A 88 14.65 11.99 4.88
CA ILE A 88 15.66 11.28 5.67
C ILE A 88 17.07 11.48 5.11
N GLY A 89 17.18 11.80 3.82
CA GLY A 89 18.46 12.09 3.14
C GLY A 89 19.43 10.92 3.11
N ASP A 90 20.64 11.16 2.63
CA ASP A 90 21.67 10.12 2.38
C ASP A 90 22.15 9.39 3.63
N THR A 91 21.94 9.96 4.82
CA THR A 91 22.30 9.35 6.10
C THR A 91 21.16 8.56 6.74
N GLY A 92 19.95 8.65 6.16
CA GLY A 92 18.77 7.92 6.61
C GLY A 92 18.67 6.52 6.01
N THR A 93 17.79 5.72 6.56
CA THR A 93 17.51 4.37 6.05
C THR A 93 16.00 4.14 5.97
N LEU A 94 15.53 3.77 4.78
CA LEU A 94 14.14 3.35 4.58
C LEU A 94 14.06 1.82 4.48
N MET A 95 13.16 1.21 5.22
CA MET A 95 12.94 -0.23 5.24
C MET A 95 11.46 -0.55 5.07
N MET A 96 11.18 -1.61 4.31
CA MET A 96 9.83 -2.17 4.18
C MET A 96 9.87 -3.70 4.25
N PRO A 97 8.81 -4.36 4.78
CA PRO A 97 8.75 -5.81 4.79
C PRO A 97 8.56 -6.33 3.36
N ALA A 98 9.33 -7.34 2.98
CA ALA A 98 9.17 -8.04 1.70
C ALA A 98 9.20 -9.55 1.94
N TYR A 99 8.02 -10.16 2.05
CA TYR A 99 7.87 -11.60 2.21
C TYR A 99 7.00 -12.16 1.07
N PRO A 100 7.36 -13.31 0.49
CA PRO A 100 6.62 -13.90 -0.60
C PRO A 100 5.38 -14.64 -0.11
N LEU A 101 4.37 -14.78 -0.97
CA LEU A 101 3.35 -15.79 -0.85
C LEU A 101 3.96 -17.14 -1.23
N LEU A 102 4.51 -17.84 -0.25
CA LEU A 102 5.03 -19.20 -0.48
C LEU A 102 3.84 -20.14 -0.73
N ARG A 103 3.67 -20.57 -1.98
CA ARG A 103 2.87 -21.77 -2.29
C ARG A 103 3.73 -23.00 -2.04
N ARG A 104 3.13 -24.06 -1.45
CA ARG A 104 3.79 -25.35 -1.26
C ARG A 104 4.63 -25.71 -2.50
N ASN A 105 5.90 -26.08 -2.30
CA ASN A 105 6.85 -26.53 -3.32
C ASN A 105 7.38 -25.44 -4.30
N LYS A 106 7.36 -24.16 -3.94
CA LYS A 106 8.05 -23.14 -4.74
C LYS A 106 9.29 -22.63 -4.01
N ILE A 107 10.39 -22.51 -4.75
CA ILE A 107 11.61 -21.89 -4.29
C ILE A 107 11.38 -20.37 -4.24
N PHE A 108 11.79 -19.74 -3.15
CA PHE A 108 11.80 -18.30 -3.03
C PHE A 108 12.99 -17.72 -3.80
N ASP A 109 12.69 -16.92 -4.79
CA ASP A 109 13.67 -16.12 -5.53
C ASP A 109 13.50 -14.64 -5.11
N VAL A 110 14.48 -14.09 -4.42
CA VAL A 110 14.47 -12.71 -3.91
C VAL A 110 14.24 -11.68 -5.02
N ARG A 111 14.75 -11.96 -6.22
CA ARG A 111 14.66 -11.04 -7.36
C ARG A 111 13.36 -11.14 -8.13
N ARG A 112 12.73 -12.31 -8.17
CA ARG A 112 11.57 -12.61 -9.02
C ARG A 112 10.27 -12.83 -8.29
N SER A 113 10.34 -13.23 -7.01
CA SER A 113 9.13 -13.49 -6.24
C SER A 113 8.48 -12.19 -5.79
N VAL A 114 7.21 -12.01 -6.17
CA VAL A 114 6.40 -10.85 -5.76
C VAL A 114 6.16 -10.91 -4.26
N THR A 115 6.22 -9.75 -3.58
CA THR A 115 5.92 -9.70 -2.15
C THR A 115 4.41 -9.74 -1.87
N ALA A 116 4.05 -10.38 -0.77
CA ALA A 116 2.69 -10.36 -0.22
C ALA A 116 2.45 -9.20 0.77
N ALA A 117 3.48 -8.40 1.03
CA ALA A 117 3.40 -7.28 1.97
C ALA A 117 2.59 -6.09 1.45
N GLY A 118 2.18 -6.12 0.18
CA GLY A 118 1.35 -5.11 -0.45
C GLY A 118 2.06 -4.30 -1.55
N MET A 119 1.28 -3.44 -2.22
CA MET A 119 1.73 -2.74 -3.42
C MET A 119 2.90 -1.78 -3.13
N LEU A 120 2.83 -0.99 -2.07
CA LEU A 120 3.91 -0.07 -1.71
C LEU A 120 5.24 -0.81 -1.48
N ALA A 121 5.20 -1.94 -0.78
CA ALA A 121 6.38 -2.77 -0.54
C ALA A 121 6.91 -3.42 -1.83
N GLU A 122 6.04 -3.80 -2.77
CA GLU A 122 6.45 -4.32 -4.07
C GLU A 122 7.09 -3.23 -4.93
N THR A 123 6.55 -2.02 -4.93
CA THR A 123 7.14 -0.86 -5.59
C THR A 123 8.52 -0.56 -5.03
N PHE A 124 8.65 -0.54 -3.69
CA PHE A 124 9.93 -0.32 -3.03
C PHE A 124 10.96 -1.41 -3.32
N ARG A 125 10.55 -2.69 -3.37
CA ARG A 125 11.43 -3.81 -3.73
C ARG A 125 12.03 -3.66 -5.14
N ASN A 126 11.31 -3.04 -6.06
CA ASN A 126 11.72 -2.77 -7.43
C ASN A 126 12.22 -1.33 -7.64
N TYR A 127 12.36 -0.58 -6.56
CA TYR A 127 12.80 0.81 -6.62
C TYR A 127 14.27 0.86 -7.09
N PRO A 128 14.62 1.74 -8.03
CA PRO A 128 16.00 1.88 -8.52
C PRO A 128 16.91 2.35 -7.38
N ASN A 129 18.04 1.65 -7.23
CA ASN A 129 19.13 2.04 -6.34
C ASN A 129 20.02 3.07 -6.99
#